data_dd964ad38bc4f9e12f7e4e78db9add70
#
_entry.id   dd964ad38bc4f9e12f7e4e78db9add70
#
_cell.length_a   1.000
_cell.length_b   1.000
_cell.length_c   1.000
_cell.angle_alpha   90.00
_cell.angle_beta   90.00
_cell.angle_gamma   90.00
#
_symmetry.space_group_name_H-M   'P 1'
#
loop_
_entity.id
_entity.type
_entity.pdbx_description
1 polymer ?
#
loop_
_entity_poly.entity_id
_entity_poly.type
_entity_poly.pdbx_seq_one_letter_code
_entity_poly.pdbx_strand_id
1 'polypeptide(L)'
;MDTFQNIFNLLCYSEYFRRDIHFKTRFRKKHFEYKPHDTHKKFNIIRKIVLNDNLESQPKKKCVEEIFILSQIYYYLISKYAFKYKLKKAKLYNNNYDFNMTPLNELSNDIKIRLYDKPSNIIYIFRISDIINIINNSLAYMEDYKFTANKIKNPYTNIEFNKATLYNIYFALKNSTFIMPELFHQYFLSNFSIHKYIIYNNNI
;
A
#
# COMPACT_ATOMS: atom_id res chain seq x y z
N MET A 1 -7.43 -12.38 -14.29
CA MET A 1 -6.30 -13.28 -13.95
C MET A 1 -5.28 -12.49 -13.14
N ASP A 2 -4.77 -13.02 -12.04
CA ASP A 2 -3.84 -12.29 -11.17
C ASP A 2 -2.46 -12.17 -11.83
N THR A 3 -1.88 -10.96 -11.83
CA THR A 3 -0.56 -10.69 -12.43
C THR A 3 0.53 -11.57 -11.81
N PHE A 4 0.47 -11.82 -10.51
CA PHE A 4 1.41 -12.71 -9.84
C PHE A 4 1.32 -14.14 -10.39
N GLN A 5 0.10 -14.67 -10.55
CA GLN A 5 -0.12 -16.02 -11.08
C GLN A 5 0.38 -16.17 -12.52
N ASN A 6 0.21 -15.12 -13.34
CA ASN A 6 0.75 -15.12 -14.70
C ASN A 6 2.28 -15.18 -14.70
N ILE A 7 2.95 -14.37 -13.87
CA ILE A 7 4.41 -14.38 -13.72
C ILE A 7 4.88 -15.75 -13.22
N PHE A 8 4.24 -16.29 -12.19
CA PHE A 8 4.57 -17.60 -11.66
C PHE A 8 4.44 -18.70 -12.72
N ASN A 9 3.34 -18.69 -13.49
CA ASN A 9 3.13 -19.63 -14.58
C ASN A 9 4.21 -19.49 -15.67
N LEU A 10 4.55 -18.25 -16.09
CA LEU A 10 5.59 -17.99 -17.07
C LEU A 10 6.96 -18.52 -16.62
N LEU A 11 7.32 -18.30 -15.35
CA LEU A 11 8.57 -18.82 -14.81
C LEU A 11 8.59 -20.35 -14.75
N CYS A 12 7.45 -20.97 -14.44
CA CYS A 12 7.33 -22.43 -14.50
C CYS A 12 7.52 -22.99 -15.92
N TYR A 13 7.23 -22.19 -16.98
CA TYR A 13 7.41 -22.61 -18.37
C TYR A 13 8.77 -22.19 -18.97
N SER A 14 9.56 -21.37 -18.27
CA SER A 14 10.88 -20.97 -18.76
C SER A 14 11.84 -22.13 -18.88
N GLU A 15 12.89 -21.97 -19.71
CA GLU A 15 13.88 -23.01 -20.00
C GLU A 15 14.57 -23.58 -18.74
N TYR A 16 14.65 -22.79 -17.69
CA TYR A 16 15.24 -23.20 -16.42
C TYR A 16 14.56 -24.45 -15.82
N PHE A 17 13.29 -24.72 -16.18
CA PHE A 17 12.46 -25.80 -15.67
C PHE A 17 12.05 -26.85 -16.71
N ARG A 18 12.66 -26.86 -17.89
CA ARG A 18 12.30 -27.79 -18.99
C ARG A 18 12.49 -29.28 -18.64
N ARG A 19 13.23 -29.60 -17.61
CA ARG A 19 13.61 -30.99 -17.32
C ARG A 19 12.51 -31.88 -16.70
N ASP A 20 11.38 -31.31 -16.24
CA ASP A 20 10.29 -32.13 -15.66
C ASP A 20 8.90 -31.60 -16.03
N ILE A 21 8.41 -31.99 -17.21
CA ILE A 21 7.11 -31.57 -17.76
C ILE A 21 5.94 -32.09 -16.92
N HIS A 22 6.06 -33.29 -16.35
CA HIS A 22 5.01 -33.91 -15.52
C HIS A 22 4.82 -33.20 -14.17
N PHE A 23 5.90 -32.72 -13.57
CA PHE A 23 5.83 -31.93 -12.34
C PHE A 23 5.08 -30.61 -12.59
N LYS A 24 5.38 -29.91 -13.69
CA LYS A 24 4.77 -28.63 -14.04
C LYS A 24 3.26 -28.70 -14.20
N THR A 25 2.77 -29.67 -14.93
CA THR A 25 1.34 -29.84 -15.20
C THR A 25 0.55 -30.27 -13.97
N ARG A 26 1.12 -31.14 -13.14
CA ARG A 26 0.51 -31.61 -11.90
C ARG A 26 0.48 -30.52 -10.83
N PHE A 27 1.56 -29.76 -10.72
CA PHE A 27 1.71 -28.66 -9.77
C PHE A 27 0.74 -27.51 -10.08
N ARG A 28 0.62 -27.13 -11.36
CA ARG A 28 -0.27 -26.06 -11.82
C ARG A 28 -1.74 -26.34 -11.53
N LYS A 29 -2.22 -27.55 -11.84
CA LYS A 29 -3.64 -27.91 -11.67
C LYS A 29 -4.08 -28.02 -10.21
N LYS A 30 -3.18 -28.42 -9.31
CA LYS A 30 -3.55 -28.81 -7.95
C LYS A 30 -3.41 -27.69 -6.90
N HIS A 31 -2.54 -26.69 -7.11
CA HIS A 31 -2.08 -25.85 -6.00
C HIS A 31 -2.28 -24.34 -6.18
N PHE A 32 -2.54 -23.82 -7.38
CA PHE A 32 -2.59 -22.37 -7.63
C PHE A 32 -3.92 -21.82 -8.15
N GLU A 33 -5.03 -22.48 -7.86
CA GLU A 33 -6.37 -21.88 -8.05
C GLU A 33 -6.75 -21.10 -6.79
N TYR A 34 -6.49 -19.81 -6.76
CA TYR A 34 -6.96 -18.92 -5.70
C TYR A 34 -7.56 -17.64 -6.28
N LYS A 35 -8.50 -17.04 -5.52
CA LYS A 35 -9.09 -15.76 -5.91
C LYS A 35 -8.05 -14.64 -5.71
N PRO A 36 -7.96 -13.65 -6.64
CA PRO A 36 -6.94 -12.60 -6.62
C PRO A 36 -6.85 -11.79 -5.32
N HIS A 37 -7.95 -11.74 -4.55
CA HIS A 37 -8.03 -10.92 -3.33
C HIS A 37 -7.50 -11.60 -2.07
N ASP A 38 -7.17 -12.88 -2.13
CA ASP A 38 -6.70 -13.62 -0.96
C ASP A 38 -5.17 -13.74 -0.94
N THR A 39 -4.52 -12.65 -0.51
CA THR A 39 -3.06 -12.57 -0.45
C THR A 39 -2.43 -13.62 0.48
N HIS A 40 -3.16 -14.08 1.51
CA HIS A 40 -2.67 -15.10 2.43
C HIS A 40 -2.67 -16.51 1.83
N LYS A 41 -3.59 -16.80 0.89
CA LYS A 41 -3.67 -18.15 0.31
C LYS A 41 -2.43 -18.57 -0.45
N LYS A 42 -1.82 -17.66 -1.22
CA LYS A 42 -0.59 -17.96 -1.96
C LYS A 42 0.55 -18.38 -1.03
N PHE A 43 0.72 -17.69 0.10
CA PHE A 43 1.75 -18.03 1.11
C PHE A 43 1.42 -19.35 1.81
N ASN A 44 0.16 -19.59 2.15
CA ASN A 44 -0.26 -20.83 2.77
C ASN A 44 -0.06 -22.05 1.85
N ILE A 45 -0.28 -21.89 0.54
CA ILE A 45 -0.03 -22.95 -0.44
C ILE A 45 1.46 -23.27 -0.48
N ILE A 46 2.33 -22.28 -0.62
CA ILE A 46 3.78 -22.48 -0.64
C ILE A 46 4.26 -23.08 0.68
N ARG A 47 3.80 -22.55 1.82
CA ARG A 47 4.15 -23.09 3.12
C ARG A 47 3.79 -24.58 3.25
N LYS A 48 2.60 -24.99 2.81
CA LYS A 48 2.18 -26.40 2.81
C LYS A 48 3.09 -27.28 1.94
N ILE A 49 3.54 -26.77 0.79
CA ILE A 49 4.42 -27.53 -0.12
C ILE A 49 5.81 -27.67 0.48
N VAL A 50 6.39 -26.59 1.00
CA VAL A 50 7.75 -26.57 1.56
C VAL A 50 7.84 -27.41 2.85
N LEU A 51 6.81 -27.32 3.73
CA LEU A 51 6.80 -28.01 5.02
C LEU A 51 6.31 -29.46 4.95
N ASN A 52 5.75 -29.91 3.84
CA ASN A 52 5.24 -31.29 3.74
C ASN A 52 6.29 -32.24 3.18
N ASP A 53 6.89 -33.03 4.03
CA ASP A 53 7.97 -33.97 3.67
C ASP A 53 7.52 -35.15 2.81
N ASN A 54 6.21 -35.43 2.81
CA ASN A 54 5.64 -36.58 2.07
C ASN A 54 5.21 -36.23 0.63
N LEU A 55 5.22 -34.94 0.23
CA LEU A 55 4.66 -34.54 -1.04
C LEU A 55 5.67 -34.51 -2.20
N GLU A 56 6.93 -34.15 -1.93
CA GLU A 56 7.91 -33.91 -3.00
C GLU A 56 9.35 -34.08 -2.52
N SER A 57 10.25 -34.47 -3.44
CA SER A 57 11.70 -34.59 -3.15
C SER A 57 12.30 -33.21 -2.81
N GLN A 58 13.34 -33.16 -1.98
CA GLN A 58 14.01 -31.92 -1.55
C GLN A 58 14.44 -31.00 -2.72
N PRO A 59 15.01 -31.50 -3.84
CA PRO A 59 15.34 -30.66 -4.98
C PRO A 59 14.13 -29.95 -5.60
N LYS A 60 12.96 -30.63 -5.62
CA LYS A 60 11.72 -30.04 -6.16
C LYS A 60 11.15 -28.96 -5.26
N LYS A 61 11.21 -29.14 -3.93
CA LYS A 61 10.81 -28.13 -2.96
C LYS A 61 11.61 -26.86 -3.12
N LYS A 62 12.94 -26.95 -3.19
CA LYS A 62 13.85 -25.83 -3.41
C LYS A 62 13.54 -25.09 -4.72
N CYS A 63 13.30 -25.83 -5.79
CA CYS A 63 12.92 -25.26 -7.08
C CYS A 63 11.61 -24.44 -7.00
N VAL A 64 10.58 -24.95 -6.32
CA VAL A 64 9.31 -24.24 -6.12
C VAL A 64 9.50 -22.97 -5.30
N GLU A 65 10.31 -23.04 -4.26
CA GLU A 65 10.65 -21.88 -3.43
C GLU A 65 11.36 -20.80 -4.23
N GLU A 66 12.35 -21.16 -5.04
CA GLU A 66 13.07 -20.23 -5.92
C GLU A 66 12.12 -19.57 -6.93
N ILE A 67 11.23 -20.33 -7.59
CA ILE A 67 10.23 -19.77 -8.51
C ILE A 67 9.32 -18.78 -7.78
N PHE A 68 8.88 -19.13 -6.57
CA PHE A 68 8.00 -18.28 -5.79
C PHE A 68 8.69 -16.96 -5.42
N ILE A 69 9.94 -17.00 -4.96
CA ILE A 69 10.74 -15.83 -4.64
C ILE A 69 10.92 -14.94 -5.87
N LEU A 70 11.34 -15.51 -7.00
CA LEU A 70 11.48 -14.79 -8.26
C LEU A 70 10.16 -14.16 -8.70
N SER A 71 9.04 -14.88 -8.57
CA SER A 71 7.70 -14.36 -8.90
C SER A 71 7.34 -13.14 -8.04
N GLN A 72 7.70 -13.14 -6.74
CA GLN A 72 7.48 -11.97 -5.87
C GLN A 72 8.33 -10.77 -6.32
N ILE A 73 9.60 -11.00 -6.66
CA ILE A 73 10.51 -9.95 -7.13
C ILE A 73 9.98 -9.33 -8.43
N TYR A 74 9.64 -10.15 -9.43
CA TYR A 74 9.11 -9.65 -10.71
C TYR A 74 7.77 -8.94 -10.55
N TYR A 75 6.87 -9.48 -9.73
CA TYR A 75 5.60 -8.82 -9.41
C TYR A 75 5.81 -7.44 -8.80
N TYR A 76 6.73 -7.33 -7.84
CA TYR A 76 7.10 -6.04 -7.23
C TYR A 76 7.66 -5.06 -8.25
N LEU A 77 8.61 -5.50 -9.09
CA LEU A 77 9.23 -4.65 -10.10
C LEU A 77 8.22 -4.15 -11.14
N ILE A 78 7.36 -5.03 -11.66
CA ILE A 78 6.31 -4.68 -12.62
C ILE A 78 5.31 -3.71 -11.97
N SER A 79 4.88 -3.98 -10.74
CA SER A 79 3.95 -3.11 -10.01
C SER A 79 4.55 -1.72 -9.76
N LYS A 80 5.83 -1.65 -9.39
CA LYS A 80 6.56 -0.40 -9.20
C LYS A 80 6.70 0.38 -10.51
N TYR A 81 7.01 -0.30 -11.61
CA TYR A 81 7.09 0.33 -12.93
C TYR A 81 5.73 0.86 -13.40
N ALA A 82 4.69 0.04 -13.30
CA ALA A 82 3.32 0.44 -13.65
C ALA A 82 2.85 1.64 -12.83
N PHE A 83 3.19 1.70 -11.54
CA PHE A 83 2.88 2.83 -10.68
C PHE A 83 3.63 4.10 -11.11
N LYS A 84 4.94 4.01 -11.39
CA LYS A 84 5.71 5.14 -11.92
C LYS A 84 5.14 5.67 -13.23
N TYR A 85 4.72 4.78 -14.13
CA TYR A 85 4.09 5.15 -15.40
C TYR A 85 2.76 5.89 -15.18
N LYS A 86 1.92 5.41 -14.25
CA LYS A 86 0.67 6.10 -13.86
C LYS A 86 0.94 7.49 -13.31
N LEU A 87 1.93 7.63 -12.43
CA LEU A 87 2.31 8.94 -11.88
C LEU A 87 2.76 9.92 -12.98
N LYS A 88 3.49 9.46 -14.00
CA LYS A 88 3.87 10.33 -15.13
C LYS A 88 2.68 10.80 -15.97
N LYS A 89 1.60 10.01 -16.03
CA LYS A 89 0.36 10.35 -16.75
C LYS A 89 -0.69 11.02 -15.89
N ALA A 90 -0.48 11.11 -14.58
CA ALA A 90 -1.41 11.74 -13.67
C ALA A 90 -1.44 13.25 -13.93
N LYS A 91 -2.65 13.81 -13.91
CA LYS A 91 -2.85 15.27 -14.00
C LYS A 91 -2.52 15.90 -12.67
N LEU A 92 -1.86 17.06 -12.72
CA LEU A 92 -1.68 17.87 -11.52
C LEU A 92 -3.00 18.61 -11.25
N TYR A 93 -3.46 18.59 -10.01
CA TYR A 93 -4.58 19.43 -9.60
C TYR A 93 -4.14 20.90 -9.67
N ASN A 94 -4.96 21.73 -10.25
CA ASN A 94 -4.62 23.15 -10.49
C ASN A 94 -4.88 24.00 -9.24
N ASN A 95 -4.22 23.66 -8.11
CA ASN A 95 -4.14 24.52 -6.94
C ASN A 95 -2.80 25.24 -6.98
N ASN A 96 -2.83 26.52 -7.22
CA ASN A 96 -1.61 27.33 -7.28
C ASN A 96 -1.17 27.84 -5.91
N TYR A 97 -2.02 27.76 -4.90
CA TYR A 97 -1.84 28.33 -3.57
C TYR A 97 -2.06 27.29 -2.47
N ASP A 98 -1.35 27.45 -1.35
CA ASP A 98 -1.64 26.76 -0.10
C ASP A 98 -2.89 27.37 0.60
N PHE A 99 -3.25 26.90 1.78
CA PHE A 99 -4.41 27.43 2.51
C PHE A 99 -4.18 28.83 3.08
N ASN A 100 -2.93 29.28 3.15
CA ASN A 100 -2.55 30.65 3.55
C ASN A 100 -2.37 31.57 2.36
N MET A 101 -2.84 31.18 1.17
CA MET A 101 -2.71 31.93 -0.09
C MET A 101 -1.26 32.15 -0.53
N THR A 102 -0.32 31.33 -0.06
CA THR A 102 1.08 31.37 -0.52
C THR A 102 1.21 30.55 -1.80
N PRO A 103 1.87 31.07 -2.86
CA PRO A 103 2.06 30.31 -4.09
C PRO A 103 2.86 29.04 -3.85
N LEU A 104 2.32 27.87 -4.25
CA LEU A 104 2.96 26.58 -4.04
C LEU A 104 4.26 26.40 -4.85
N ASN A 105 4.45 27.14 -5.94
CA ASN A 105 5.68 27.15 -6.72
C ASN A 105 6.85 27.81 -6.00
N GLU A 106 6.60 28.76 -5.10
CA GLU A 106 7.60 29.48 -4.32
C GLU A 106 8.08 28.68 -3.10
N LEU A 107 7.30 27.69 -2.68
CA LEU A 107 7.66 26.83 -1.54
C LEU A 107 8.77 25.84 -1.93
N SER A 108 9.68 25.56 -1.02
CA SER A 108 10.68 24.50 -1.20
C SER A 108 10.02 23.12 -1.28
N ASN A 109 10.70 22.14 -1.90
CA ASN A 109 10.15 20.80 -2.01
C ASN A 109 10.07 20.07 -0.66
N ASP A 110 10.88 20.46 0.33
CA ASP A 110 10.94 19.81 1.65
C ASP A 110 9.71 20.10 2.51
N ILE A 111 8.99 21.17 2.21
CA ILE A 111 7.75 21.58 2.91
C ILE A 111 6.47 21.24 2.13
N LYS A 112 6.61 20.51 1.03
CA LYS A 112 5.48 20.08 0.17
C LYS A 112 5.33 18.57 0.19
N ILE A 113 4.09 18.11 0.15
CA ILE A 113 3.74 16.70 -0.05
C ILE A 113 2.88 16.56 -1.30
N ARG A 114 3.18 15.54 -2.10
CA ARG A 114 2.40 15.16 -3.29
C ARG A 114 1.59 13.90 -2.98
N LEU A 115 0.29 14.03 -3.04
CA LEU A 115 -0.64 12.93 -2.80
C LEU A 115 -1.34 12.53 -4.11
N TYR A 116 -1.13 11.29 -4.51
CA TYR A 116 -1.74 10.73 -5.71
C TYR A 116 -3.10 10.10 -5.38
N ASP A 117 -4.14 10.63 -6.00
CA ASP A 117 -5.47 10.02 -5.96
C ASP A 117 -5.64 9.05 -7.13
N LYS A 118 -5.69 7.76 -6.81
CA LYS A 118 -5.75 6.70 -7.81
C LYS A 118 -7.06 6.68 -8.62
N PRO A 119 -8.26 6.88 -8.03
CA PRO A 119 -9.52 6.90 -8.76
C PRO A 119 -9.59 8.01 -9.81
N SER A 120 -9.23 9.24 -9.45
CA SER A 120 -9.29 10.40 -10.34
C SER A 120 -8.07 10.54 -11.26
N ASN A 121 -6.99 9.80 -10.98
CA ASN A 121 -5.68 9.95 -11.64
C ASN A 121 -5.11 11.39 -11.53
N ILE A 122 -5.31 12.01 -10.35
CA ILE A 122 -4.89 13.39 -10.05
C ILE A 122 -3.82 13.36 -8.94
N ILE A 123 -2.84 14.24 -9.05
CA ILE A 123 -1.87 14.53 -7.98
C ILE A 123 -2.25 15.85 -7.34
N TYR A 124 -2.47 15.84 -6.04
CA TYR A 124 -2.67 17.02 -5.21
C TYR A 124 -1.36 17.38 -4.53
N ILE A 125 -1.04 18.68 -4.53
CA ILE A 125 0.11 19.22 -3.79
C ILE A 125 -0.43 19.97 -2.58
N PHE A 126 0.12 19.66 -1.41
CA PHE A 126 -0.20 20.35 -0.16
C PHE A 126 1.09 20.86 0.48
N ARG A 127 0.98 21.94 1.20
CA ARG A 127 1.97 22.30 2.20
C ARG A 127 1.86 21.30 3.38
N ILE A 128 2.99 20.87 3.93
CA ILE A 128 3.00 19.89 5.05
C ILE A 128 2.24 20.42 6.26
N SER A 129 2.38 21.71 6.59
CA SER A 129 1.63 22.35 7.70
C SER A 129 0.11 22.27 7.51
N ASP A 130 -0.38 22.39 6.26
CA ASP A 130 -1.82 22.31 5.99
C ASP A 130 -2.33 20.88 6.22
N ILE A 131 -1.55 19.87 5.81
CA ILE A 131 -1.88 18.47 6.10
C ILE A 131 -1.88 18.21 7.60
N ILE A 132 -0.92 18.74 8.36
CA ILE A 132 -0.90 18.64 9.82
C ILE A 132 -2.16 19.23 10.44
N ASN A 133 -2.59 20.41 9.99
CA ASN A 133 -3.79 21.07 10.48
C ASN A 133 -5.06 20.27 10.15
N ILE A 134 -5.17 19.72 8.93
CA ILE A 134 -6.28 18.84 8.53
C ILE A 134 -6.34 17.61 9.42
N ILE A 135 -5.20 16.98 9.69
CA ILE A 135 -5.09 15.80 10.53
C ILE A 135 -5.52 16.12 11.97
N ASN A 136 -4.95 17.17 12.56
CA ASN A 136 -5.27 17.56 13.93
C ASN A 136 -6.75 17.90 14.09
N ASN A 137 -7.32 18.68 13.20
CA ASN A 137 -8.74 19.05 13.23
C ASN A 137 -9.66 17.82 13.07
N SER A 138 -9.25 16.84 12.27
CA SER A 138 -10.04 15.62 12.08
C SER A 138 -9.94 14.70 13.30
N LEU A 139 -8.75 14.51 13.86
CA LEU A 139 -8.50 13.54 14.91
C LEU A 139 -8.81 14.08 16.31
N ALA A 140 -8.79 15.40 16.52
CA ALA A 140 -9.17 16.04 17.77
C ALA A 140 -10.67 16.38 17.87
N TYR A 141 -11.48 15.92 16.91
CA TYR A 141 -12.90 16.24 16.87
C TYR A 141 -13.66 15.66 18.07
N MET A 142 -14.48 16.49 18.68
CA MET A 142 -15.35 16.13 19.79
C MET A 142 -16.78 16.48 19.44
N GLU A 143 -17.73 15.62 19.81
CA GLU A 143 -19.16 15.86 19.68
C GLU A 143 -19.83 15.57 21.03
N ASP A 144 -20.63 16.50 21.51
CA ASP A 144 -21.33 16.41 22.81
C ASP A 144 -20.38 15.99 23.96
N TYR A 145 -19.23 16.62 24.06
CA TYR A 145 -18.18 16.34 25.05
C TYR A 145 -17.60 14.93 24.98
N LYS A 146 -17.87 14.18 23.92
CA LYS A 146 -17.29 12.86 23.66
C LYS A 146 -16.26 12.94 22.57
N PHE A 147 -15.16 12.25 22.77
CA PHE A 147 -14.14 12.11 21.73
C PHE A 147 -14.67 11.21 20.61
N THR A 148 -14.92 11.78 19.45
CA THR A 148 -15.54 11.07 18.31
C THR A 148 -14.63 10.97 17.09
N ALA A 149 -13.58 11.73 17.00
CA ALA A 149 -12.62 11.76 15.89
C ALA A 149 -13.23 11.48 14.50
N ASN A 150 -12.88 12.30 13.54
CA ASN A 150 -13.35 12.14 12.16
C ASN A 150 -12.28 11.49 11.29
N LYS A 151 -12.71 10.81 10.22
CA LYS A 151 -11.79 10.35 9.18
C LYS A 151 -11.18 11.51 8.44
N ILE A 152 -9.88 11.42 8.18
CA ILE A 152 -9.12 12.45 7.49
C ILE A 152 -9.51 12.46 6.01
N LYS A 153 -9.91 13.62 5.50
CA LYS A 153 -10.40 13.80 4.13
C LYS A 153 -9.52 14.74 3.32
N ASN A 154 -9.52 14.53 2.02
CA ASN A 154 -8.95 15.49 1.08
C ASN A 154 -9.85 16.74 1.02
N PRO A 155 -9.35 17.92 1.36
CA PRO A 155 -10.16 19.14 1.43
C PRO A 155 -10.73 19.59 0.08
N TYR A 156 -10.09 19.22 -1.03
CA TYR A 156 -10.56 19.59 -2.37
C TYR A 156 -11.71 18.71 -2.87
N THR A 157 -11.81 17.47 -2.39
CA THR A 157 -12.81 16.51 -2.87
C THR A 157 -13.78 16.05 -1.80
N ASN A 158 -13.50 16.36 -0.53
CA ASN A 158 -14.20 15.84 0.65
C ASN A 158 -14.24 14.29 0.73
N ILE A 159 -13.35 13.61 -0.03
CA ILE A 159 -13.22 12.15 -0.02
C ILE A 159 -12.20 11.73 1.02
N GLU A 160 -12.48 10.68 1.78
CA GLU A 160 -11.58 10.12 2.78
C GLU A 160 -10.27 9.66 2.16
N PHE A 161 -9.15 9.97 2.80
CA PHE A 161 -7.87 9.38 2.42
C PHE A 161 -7.89 7.89 2.66
N ASN A 162 -7.52 7.13 1.63
CA ASN A 162 -7.35 5.69 1.79
C ASN A 162 -6.13 5.39 2.65
N LYS A 163 -6.08 4.17 3.18
CA LYS A 163 -5.02 3.73 4.08
C LYS A 163 -3.61 3.87 3.49
N ALA A 164 -3.43 3.60 2.20
CA ALA A 164 -2.14 3.76 1.53
C ALA A 164 -1.70 5.22 1.49
N THR A 165 -2.62 6.16 1.25
CA THR A 165 -2.36 7.60 1.31
C THR A 165 -1.98 8.04 2.71
N LEU A 166 -2.68 7.55 3.76
CA LEU A 166 -2.34 7.84 5.16
C LEU A 166 -0.94 7.34 5.54
N TYR A 167 -0.54 6.15 5.08
CA TYR A 167 0.84 5.68 5.23
C TYR A 167 1.85 6.59 4.54
N ASN A 168 1.55 7.03 3.31
CA ASN A 168 2.43 7.95 2.58
C ASN A 168 2.59 9.28 3.32
N ILE A 169 1.49 9.84 3.86
CA ILE A 169 1.52 11.06 4.69
C ILE A 169 2.37 10.83 5.94
N TYR A 170 2.13 9.72 6.66
CA TYR A 170 2.86 9.41 7.89
C TYR A 170 4.38 9.34 7.67
N PHE A 171 4.81 8.60 6.65
CA PHE A 171 6.24 8.48 6.36
C PHE A 171 6.85 9.75 5.76
N ALA A 172 6.08 10.54 5.02
CA ALA A 172 6.53 11.86 4.56
C ALA A 172 6.78 12.80 5.75
N LEU A 173 5.87 12.85 6.73
CA LEU A 173 6.04 13.62 7.96
C LEU A 173 7.22 13.12 8.78
N LYS A 174 7.32 11.80 8.98
CA LYS A 174 8.43 11.18 9.73
C LYS A 174 9.81 11.50 9.16
N ASN A 175 9.91 11.65 7.84
CA ASN A 175 11.15 11.95 7.13
C ASN A 175 11.34 13.45 6.87
N SER A 176 10.43 14.31 7.32
CA SER A 176 10.53 15.76 7.21
C SER A 176 11.12 16.38 8.48
N THR A 177 11.36 17.68 8.46
CA THR A 177 11.77 18.49 9.62
C THR A 177 10.59 18.85 10.54
N PHE A 178 9.37 18.51 10.17
CA PHE A 178 8.18 18.80 10.97
C PHE A 178 8.02 17.81 12.12
N ILE A 179 7.50 18.29 13.23
CA ILE A 179 7.17 17.45 14.39
C ILE A 179 5.95 16.60 14.04
N MET A 180 6.06 15.29 14.26
CA MET A 180 4.93 14.36 14.07
C MET A 180 3.81 14.69 15.06
N PRO A 181 2.57 14.96 14.59
CA PRO A 181 1.45 15.14 15.50
C PRO A 181 1.18 13.88 16.32
N GLU A 182 1.06 14.03 17.65
CA GLU A 182 0.85 12.90 18.55
C GLU A 182 -0.41 12.09 18.19
N LEU A 183 -1.53 12.79 17.95
CA LEU A 183 -2.79 12.15 17.55
C LEU A 183 -2.63 11.32 16.26
N PHE A 184 -1.82 11.79 15.30
CA PHE A 184 -1.59 11.06 14.07
C PHE A 184 -0.70 9.84 14.28
N HIS A 185 0.27 9.93 15.18
CA HIS A 185 1.09 8.79 15.57
C HIS A 185 0.23 7.70 16.26
N GLN A 186 -0.65 8.06 17.18
CA GLN A 186 -1.60 7.14 17.81
C GLN A 186 -2.56 6.51 16.78
N TYR A 187 -3.03 7.30 15.82
CA TYR A 187 -3.87 6.80 14.73
C TYR A 187 -3.11 5.80 13.85
N PHE A 188 -1.83 6.05 13.57
CA PHE A 188 -0.97 5.08 12.89
C PHE A 188 -0.83 3.78 13.70
N LEU A 189 -0.59 3.84 15.02
CA LEU A 189 -0.50 2.66 15.88
C LEU A 189 -1.81 1.85 15.91
N SER A 190 -2.96 2.51 15.79
CA SER A 190 -4.26 1.84 15.61
C SER A 190 -4.47 1.24 14.21
N ASN A 191 -3.42 1.24 13.35
CA ASN A 191 -3.45 0.79 11.97
C ASN A 191 -4.46 1.58 11.11
N PHE A 192 -4.60 2.89 11.37
CA PHE A 192 -5.56 3.79 10.74
C PHE A 192 -7.02 3.29 10.82
N SER A 193 -7.36 2.62 11.93
CA SER A 193 -8.72 2.23 12.25
C SER A 193 -9.33 3.28 13.18
N ILE A 194 -10.26 4.07 12.68
CA ILE A 194 -10.91 5.13 13.48
C ILE A 194 -11.60 4.57 14.72
N HIS A 195 -12.23 3.41 14.60
CA HIS A 195 -12.90 2.74 15.72
C HIS A 195 -11.90 2.37 16.83
N LYS A 196 -10.76 1.74 16.49
CA LYS A 196 -9.72 1.40 17.48
C LYS A 196 -9.11 2.65 18.11
N TYR A 197 -8.91 3.70 17.32
CA TYR A 197 -8.37 4.96 17.75
C TYR A 197 -9.29 5.65 18.76
N ILE A 198 -10.60 5.70 18.51
CA ILE A 198 -11.60 6.26 19.42
C ILE A 198 -11.67 5.47 20.73
N ILE A 199 -11.71 4.12 20.66
CA ILE A 199 -11.72 3.29 21.88
C ILE A 199 -10.48 3.54 22.72
N TYR A 200 -9.30 3.61 22.11
CA TYR A 200 -8.06 3.85 22.83
C TYR A 200 -8.08 5.19 23.55
N ASN A 201 -8.52 6.27 22.89
CA ASN A 201 -8.50 7.62 23.47
C ASN A 201 -9.66 7.88 24.47
N ASN A 202 -10.76 7.12 24.40
CA ASN A 202 -11.84 7.22 25.38
C ASN A 202 -11.57 6.43 26.68
N ASN A 203 -10.54 5.56 26.68
CA ASN A 203 -10.15 4.77 27.85
C ASN A 203 -8.98 5.39 28.65
N ILE A 204 -8.50 6.55 28.22
CA ILE A 204 -7.52 7.37 28.90
C ILE A 204 -8.22 8.51 29.66
#